data_cc9bb79b91cf29067836cfb6ba99fd9a
#
_entry.id   cc9bb79b91cf29067836cfb6ba99fd9a
#
_cell.length_a   1.000
_cell.length_b   1.000
_cell.length_c   1.000
_cell.angle_alpha   90.00
_cell.angle_beta   90.00
_cell.angle_gamma   90.00
#
_symmetry.space_group_name_H-M   'P 1'
#
loop_
_entity.id
_entity.type
_entity.pdbx_description
1 polymer ?
#
loop_
_entity_poly.entity_id
_entity_poly.type
_entity_poly.pdbx_seq_one_letter_code
_entity_poly.pdbx_strand_id
1 'polypeptide(L)'
;GSRSDAARATGRSGDGGIDGIIKEDRLGLDLLYVQAKRWDTNPVGRPDVMQFAGALQAHHATKGIFITTSRFTDEAKGYVAQIGSKIVLIDGPSLAELMIDHSVGVSTLANYAVHKIDSDYFEET
;
A
#
# COMPACT_ATOMS: atom_id res chain seq x y z
N GLY A 1 12.20 17.50 12.33
CA GLY A 1 12.07 16.64 11.25
C GLY A 1 10.86 16.91 10.41
N SER A 2 11.10 17.16 9.17
CA SER A 2 9.99 17.34 8.28
C SER A 2 9.41 15.96 7.89
N ARG A 3 8.20 15.99 7.38
CA ARG A 3 7.55 14.76 6.91
C ARG A 3 8.25 14.13 5.72
N SER A 4 9.10 14.87 5.02
CA SER A 4 9.87 14.30 3.93
C SER A 4 10.79 13.18 4.38
N ASP A 5 11.17 13.18 5.65
CA ASP A 5 11.98 12.11 6.21
C ASP A 5 11.16 10.90 6.63
N ALA A 6 9.83 11.03 6.71
CA ALA A 6 8.95 9.96 7.14
C ALA A 6 8.68 8.95 6.02
N ALA A 7 8.75 9.36 4.76
CA ALA A 7 8.49 8.49 3.63
C ALA A 7 9.79 8.26 2.85
N ARG A 8 10.06 7.00 2.53
CA ARG A 8 11.30 6.64 1.85
C ARG A 8 11.04 5.52 0.86
N ALA A 9 11.42 5.74 -0.39
CA ALA A 9 11.36 4.71 -1.40
C ALA A 9 12.48 3.69 -1.14
N THR A 10 12.13 2.40 -1.09
CA THR A 10 13.10 1.33 -0.85
C THR A 10 13.60 0.70 -2.13
N GLY A 11 12.95 0.96 -3.27
CA GLY A 11 13.39 0.44 -4.55
C GLY A 11 12.27 0.36 -5.57
N ARG A 12 12.62 -0.15 -6.74
CA ARG A 12 11.67 -0.44 -7.80
C ARG A 12 11.64 -1.93 -8.06
N SER A 13 10.44 -2.47 -8.25
CA SER A 13 10.30 -3.85 -8.67
C SER A 13 10.53 -3.95 -10.19
N GLY A 14 10.77 -5.18 -10.67
CA GLY A 14 11.03 -5.43 -12.09
C GLY A 14 9.85 -5.11 -13.01
N ASP A 15 8.66 -4.97 -12.47
CA ASP A 15 7.45 -4.63 -13.22
C ASP A 15 7.13 -3.13 -13.20
N GLY A 16 8.08 -2.29 -12.78
CA GLY A 16 7.89 -0.85 -12.72
C GLY A 16 7.17 -0.35 -11.47
N GLY A 17 6.95 -1.25 -10.51
CA GLY A 17 6.33 -0.86 -9.23
C GLY A 17 7.29 -0.10 -8.34
N ILE A 18 6.75 0.52 -7.31
CA ILE A 18 7.49 1.32 -6.35
C ILE A 18 7.18 0.80 -4.95
N ASP A 19 8.23 0.62 -4.16
CA ASP A 19 8.11 0.24 -2.76
C ASP A 19 8.52 1.42 -1.88
N GLY A 20 7.85 1.58 -0.76
CA GLY A 20 8.17 2.63 0.17
C GLY A 20 7.81 2.26 1.60
N ILE A 21 8.51 2.89 2.54
CA ILE A 21 8.21 2.74 3.96
C ILE A 21 7.93 4.12 4.53
N ILE A 22 6.87 4.22 5.31
CA ILE A 22 6.48 5.46 5.96
C ILE A 22 6.52 5.23 7.46
N LYS A 23 7.26 6.09 8.15
CA LYS A 23 7.28 6.11 9.60
C LYS A 23 6.13 6.97 10.08
N GLU A 24 5.25 6.39 10.87
CA GLU A 24 4.08 7.10 11.36
C GLU A 24 4.32 7.77 12.71
N ASP A 25 5.39 7.39 13.40
CA ASP A 25 5.78 8.00 14.67
C ASP A 25 7.25 8.42 14.65
N ARG A 26 7.62 9.26 15.59
CA ARG A 26 9.00 9.77 15.67
C ARG A 26 10.02 8.69 15.98
N LEU A 27 9.61 7.66 16.70
CA LEU A 27 10.50 6.59 17.13
C LEU A 27 10.67 5.51 16.06
N GLY A 28 9.85 5.56 14.99
CA GLY A 28 9.88 4.55 13.95
C GLY A 28 9.36 3.19 14.39
N LEU A 29 8.54 3.15 15.43
CA LEU A 29 7.96 1.91 15.94
C LEU A 29 6.73 1.49 15.13
N ASP A 30 6.07 2.44 14.49
CA ASP A 30 4.89 2.18 13.68
C ASP A 30 5.22 2.48 12.23
N LEU A 31 5.46 1.42 11.47
CA LEU A 31 5.87 1.51 10.07
C LEU A 31 4.75 1.06 9.15
N LEU A 32 4.55 1.82 8.08
CA LEU A 32 3.60 1.51 7.02
C LEU A 32 4.38 1.15 5.76
N TYR A 33 4.16 -0.04 5.24
CA TYR A 33 4.78 -0.49 4.00
C TYR A 33 3.82 -0.29 2.85
N VAL A 34 4.27 0.39 1.80
CA VAL A 34 3.46 0.66 0.61
C VAL A 34 4.12 0.03 -0.59
N GLN A 35 3.36 -0.72 -1.35
CA GLN A 35 3.82 -1.24 -2.63
C GLN A 35 2.80 -0.89 -3.70
N ALA A 36 3.26 -0.35 -4.81
CA ALA A 36 2.44 -0.04 -5.97
C ALA A 36 2.94 -0.87 -7.14
N LYS A 37 2.07 -1.64 -7.76
CA LYS A 37 2.39 -2.44 -8.93
C LYS A 37 1.61 -1.97 -10.14
N ARG A 38 2.33 -1.76 -11.22
CA ARG A 38 1.73 -1.39 -12.49
C ARG A 38 1.47 -2.65 -13.30
N TRP A 39 0.20 -3.02 -13.41
CA TRP A 39 -0.23 -4.17 -14.19
C TRP A 39 -1.20 -3.70 -15.26
N ASP A 40 -1.07 -4.23 -16.46
CA ASP A 40 -1.93 -3.79 -17.57
C ASP A 40 -3.31 -4.41 -17.51
N THR A 41 -3.41 -5.73 -17.60
CA THR A 41 -4.70 -6.42 -17.66
C THR A 41 -4.83 -7.56 -16.67
N ASN A 42 -3.72 -8.15 -16.24
CA ASN A 42 -3.77 -9.31 -15.37
C ASN A 42 -4.12 -8.91 -13.94
N PRO A 43 -5.05 -9.62 -13.29
CA PRO A 43 -5.35 -9.34 -11.90
C PRO A 43 -4.20 -9.76 -10.99
N VAL A 44 -4.11 -9.07 -9.85
CA VAL A 44 -3.16 -9.43 -8.81
C VAL A 44 -3.78 -10.53 -7.97
N GLY A 45 -3.11 -11.68 -7.92
CA GLY A 45 -3.63 -12.85 -7.27
C GLY A 45 -3.10 -13.05 -5.85
N ARG A 46 -3.56 -14.15 -5.25
CA ARG A 46 -3.15 -14.53 -3.91
C ARG A 46 -1.63 -14.65 -3.75
N PRO A 47 -0.87 -15.25 -4.69
CA PRO A 47 0.59 -15.35 -4.52
C PRO A 47 1.27 -13.99 -4.36
N ASP A 48 0.80 -12.99 -5.11
CA ASP A 48 1.37 -11.64 -5.03
C ASP A 48 1.09 -11.00 -3.68
N VAL A 49 -0.12 -11.20 -3.16
CA VAL A 49 -0.49 -10.66 -1.85
C VAL A 49 0.26 -11.38 -0.73
N MET A 50 0.47 -12.68 -0.87
CA MET A 50 1.29 -13.45 0.08
C MET A 50 2.71 -12.93 0.12
N GLN A 51 3.28 -12.63 -1.04
CA GLN A 51 4.62 -12.05 -1.14
C GLN A 51 4.66 -10.66 -0.49
N PHE A 52 3.63 -9.87 -0.70
CA PHE A 52 3.52 -8.56 -0.06
C PHE A 52 3.46 -8.69 1.46
N ALA A 53 2.69 -9.63 1.98
CA ALA A 53 2.60 -9.87 3.42
C ALA A 53 3.97 -10.28 4.00
N GLY A 54 4.73 -11.09 3.25
CA GLY A 54 6.08 -11.46 3.65
C GLY A 54 7.03 -10.26 3.67
N ALA A 55 6.93 -9.40 2.67
CA ALA A 55 7.73 -8.17 2.62
C ALA A 55 7.40 -7.23 3.79
N LEU A 56 6.14 -7.16 4.15
CA LEU A 56 5.68 -6.37 5.29
C LEU A 56 6.39 -6.81 6.57
N GLN A 57 6.46 -8.11 6.79
CA GLN A 57 7.19 -8.66 7.94
C GLN A 57 8.70 -8.39 7.85
N ALA A 58 9.27 -8.55 6.67
CA ALA A 58 10.70 -8.34 6.47
C ALA A 58 11.11 -6.90 6.77
N HIS A 59 10.24 -5.95 6.53
CA HIS A 59 10.47 -4.53 6.82
C HIS A 59 10.02 -4.13 8.22
N HIS A 60 9.56 -5.08 9.03
CA HIS A 60 9.04 -4.83 10.38
C HIS A 60 7.87 -3.84 10.39
N ALA A 61 7.11 -3.82 9.30
CA ALA A 61 5.96 -2.92 9.19
C ALA A 61 4.75 -3.52 9.91
N THR A 62 3.95 -2.66 10.52
CA THR A 62 2.74 -3.06 11.23
C THR A 62 1.51 -3.02 10.33
N LYS A 63 1.59 -2.23 9.26
CA LYS A 63 0.49 -2.02 8.31
C LYS A 63 1.03 -2.05 6.89
N GLY A 64 0.17 -2.36 5.94
CA GLY A 64 0.55 -2.38 4.54
C GLY A 64 -0.56 -1.87 3.63
N ILE A 65 -0.15 -1.19 2.56
CA ILE A 65 -1.05 -0.77 1.49
C ILE A 65 -0.49 -1.28 0.18
N PHE A 66 -1.27 -2.11 -0.52
CA PHE A 66 -0.88 -2.67 -1.80
C PHE A 66 -1.77 -2.06 -2.87
N ILE A 67 -1.15 -1.33 -3.79
CA ILE A 67 -1.86 -0.60 -4.85
C ILE A 67 -1.56 -1.25 -6.19
N THR A 68 -2.57 -1.44 -7.02
CA THR A 68 -2.38 -1.88 -8.40
C THR A 68 -3.25 -1.06 -9.34
N THR A 69 -2.79 -0.89 -10.57
CA THR A 69 -3.60 -0.27 -11.63
C THR A 69 -4.62 -1.25 -12.21
N SER A 70 -4.50 -2.54 -11.90
CA SER A 70 -5.42 -3.60 -12.32
C SER A 70 -6.50 -3.84 -11.26
N ARG A 71 -6.66 -5.08 -10.86
CA ARG A 71 -7.62 -5.49 -9.83
C ARG A 71 -7.04 -6.64 -9.03
N PHE A 72 -7.67 -6.94 -7.90
CA PHE A 72 -7.29 -8.09 -7.07
C PHE A 72 -8.31 -9.20 -7.28
N THR A 73 -7.84 -10.44 -7.29
CA THR A 73 -8.73 -11.60 -7.36
C THR A 73 -9.48 -11.77 -6.03
N ASP A 74 -10.56 -12.53 -6.07
CA ASP A 74 -11.32 -12.85 -4.84
C ASP A 74 -10.45 -13.65 -3.86
N GLU A 75 -9.59 -14.52 -4.37
CA GLU A 75 -8.65 -15.29 -3.55
C GLU A 75 -7.65 -14.37 -2.84
N ALA A 76 -7.19 -13.33 -3.51
CA ALA A 76 -6.29 -12.35 -2.90
C ALA A 76 -6.99 -11.61 -1.77
N LYS A 77 -8.22 -11.18 -2.01
CA LYS A 77 -9.03 -10.48 -0.99
C LYS A 77 -9.33 -11.39 0.18
N GLY A 78 -9.65 -12.66 -0.10
CA GLY A 78 -9.93 -13.64 0.94
C GLY A 78 -8.71 -13.92 1.80
N TYR A 79 -7.54 -13.97 1.20
CA TYR A 79 -6.30 -14.16 1.94
C TYR A 79 -6.07 -13.02 2.94
N VAL A 80 -6.26 -11.78 2.50
CA VAL A 80 -6.10 -10.62 3.39
C VAL A 80 -7.08 -10.70 4.57
N ALA A 81 -8.30 -11.14 4.32
CA ALA A 81 -9.29 -11.28 5.38
C ALA A 81 -8.92 -12.37 6.40
N GLN A 82 -8.13 -13.35 6.00
CA GLN A 82 -7.74 -14.47 6.87
C GLN A 82 -6.53 -14.19 7.75
N ILE A 83 -5.59 -13.37 7.26
CA ILE A 83 -4.36 -13.11 8.01
C ILE A 83 -4.59 -12.01 9.05
N GLY A 84 -3.81 -12.05 10.12
CA GLY A 84 -3.94 -11.07 11.19
C GLY A 84 -3.29 -9.72 10.93
N SER A 85 -2.65 -9.55 9.78
CA SER A 85 -1.97 -8.31 9.42
C SER A 85 -2.95 -7.27 8.91
N LYS A 86 -2.65 -6.00 9.14
CA LYS A 86 -3.46 -4.90 8.63
C LYS A 86 -2.99 -4.56 7.22
N ILE A 87 -3.70 -5.06 6.23
CA ILE A 87 -3.39 -4.84 4.82
C ILE A 87 -4.61 -4.26 4.12
N VAL A 88 -4.40 -3.19 3.37
CA VAL A 88 -5.43 -2.58 2.52
C VAL A 88 -5.03 -2.78 1.07
N LEU A 89 -5.97 -3.24 0.25
CA LEU A 89 -5.78 -3.42 -1.18
C LEU A 89 -6.50 -2.31 -1.92
N ILE A 90 -5.79 -1.60 -2.79
CA ILE A 90 -6.36 -0.52 -3.60
C ILE A 90 -6.20 -0.89 -5.07
N ASP A 91 -7.30 -1.13 -5.77
CA ASP A 91 -7.29 -1.49 -7.19
C ASP A 91 -7.34 -0.26 -8.10
N GLY A 92 -7.28 -0.50 -9.42
CA GLY A 92 -7.29 0.56 -10.42
C GLY A 92 -8.52 1.47 -10.33
N PRO A 93 -9.74 0.91 -10.30
CA PRO A 93 -10.94 1.75 -10.17
C PRO A 93 -10.94 2.61 -8.91
N SER A 94 -10.57 2.05 -7.78
CA SER A 94 -10.48 2.81 -6.52
C SER A 94 -9.41 3.89 -6.58
N LEU A 95 -8.27 3.57 -7.19
CA LEU A 95 -7.20 4.53 -7.36
C LEU A 95 -7.63 5.70 -8.24
N ALA A 96 -8.28 5.40 -9.37
CA ALA A 96 -8.77 6.42 -10.29
C ALA A 96 -9.78 7.34 -9.59
N GLU A 97 -10.67 6.77 -8.78
CA GLU A 97 -11.64 7.52 -8.02
C GLU A 97 -10.97 8.50 -7.04
N LEU A 98 -9.95 8.03 -6.33
CA LEU A 98 -9.18 8.87 -5.43
C LEU A 98 -8.47 10.01 -6.19
N MET A 99 -7.93 9.72 -7.38
CA MET A 99 -7.28 10.74 -8.19
C MET A 99 -8.26 11.82 -8.64
N ILE A 100 -9.43 11.43 -9.07
CA ILE A 100 -10.48 12.36 -9.52
C ILE A 100 -10.97 13.21 -8.35
N ASP A 101 -11.27 12.60 -7.23
CA ASP A 101 -11.82 13.29 -6.07
C ASP A 101 -10.87 14.34 -5.49
N HIS A 102 -9.58 14.12 -5.64
CA HIS A 102 -8.58 14.99 -5.03
C HIS A 102 -7.72 15.74 -6.03
N SER A 103 -7.94 15.54 -7.33
CA SER A 103 -7.24 16.27 -8.40
C SER A 103 -5.71 16.25 -8.23
N VAL A 104 -5.17 15.07 -7.87
CA VAL A 104 -3.74 14.94 -7.56
C VAL A 104 -3.05 14.01 -8.54
N GLY A 105 -1.74 14.20 -8.71
CA GLY A 105 -0.91 13.29 -9.48
C GLY A 105 -0.57 12.02 -8.70
N VAL A 106 -0.01 11.04 -9.39
CA VAL A 106 0.21 9.70 -8.82
C VAL A 106 1.12 9.73 -7.59
N SER A 107 2.21 10.49 -7.64
CA SER A 107 3.15 10.55 -6.52
C SER A 107 2.55 11.22 -5.29
N THR A 108 1.80 12.28 -5.49
CA THR A 108 1.10 12.97 -4.42
C THR A 108 -0.05 12.11 -3.88
N LEU A 109 -0.71 11.39 -4.78
CA LEU A 109 -1.80 10.49 -4.41
C LEU A 109 -1.34 9.38 -3.48
N ALA A 110 -0.18 8.79 -3.73
CA ALA A 110 0.33 7.72 -2.89
C ALA A 110 0.45 8.19 -1.44
N ASN A 111 0.99 9.38 -1.23
CA ASN A 111 1.12 9.94 0.11
C ASN A 111 -0.25 10.24 0.73
N TYR A 112 -1.15 10.83 -0.04
CA TYR A 112 -2.50 11.13 0.43
C TYR A 112 -3.26 9.86 0.80
N ALA A 113 -3.23 8.86 -0.07
CA ALA A 113 -3.94 7.61 0.15
C ALA A 113 -3.46 6.92 1.43
N VAL A 114 -2.16 6.95 1.69
CA VAL A 114 -1.59 6.40 2.91
C VAL A 114 -2.19 7.07 4.14
N HIS A 115 -2.22 8.39 4.18
CA HIS A 115 -2.73 9.12 5.33
C HIS A 115 -4.23 8.90 5.53
N LYS A 116 -5.00 8.98 4.46
CA LYS A 116 -6.46 8.83 4.56
C LYS A 116 -6.85 7.43 4.97
N ILE A 117 -6.25 6.43 4.35
CA ILE A 117 -6.58 5.04 4.65
C ILE A 117 -6.13 4.68 6.06
N ASP A 118 -4.98 5.16 6.50
CA ASP A 118 -4.52 4.95 7.86
C ASP A 118 -5.54 5.50 8.86
N SER A 119 -6.01 6.71 8.64
CA SER A 119 -7.01 7.32 9.50
C SER A 119 -8.32 6.53 9.50
N ASP A 120 -8.80 6.14 8.30
CA ASP A 120 -10.10 5.50 8.17
C ASP A 120 -10.11 4.03 8.62
N TYR A 121 -8.98 3.32 8.47
CA TYR A 121 -8.96 1.87 8.68
C TYR A 121 -8.11 1.42 9.85
N PHE A 122 -7.14 2.21 10.29
CA PHE A 122 -6.17 1.78 11.29
C PHE A 122 -6.30 2.52 12.61
N GLU A 123 -6.63 3.79 12.60
CA GLU A 123 -6.70 4.58 13.83
C GLU A 123 -7.88 4.19 14.73
N GLU A 124 -8.93 3.66 14.16
CA GLU A 124 -10.12 3.26 14.91
C GLU A 124 -9.95 1.94 15.63
N THR A 125 -8.88 1.28 15.39
CA THR A 125 -8.57 0.04 16.07
C THR A 125 -7.67 0.30 17.27
#